data_ca21d382702465d5a002df50cc888bb7
#
_entry.id   ca21d382702465d5a002df50cc888bb7
#
_cell.length_a   1.000
_cell.length_b   1.000
_cell.length_c   1.000
_cell.angle_alpha   90.00
_cell.angle_beta   90.00
_cell.angle_gamma   90.00
#
_symmetry.space_group_name_H-M   'P 1'
#
loop_
_entity.id
_entity.type
_entity.pdbx_description
1 polymer ?
#
loop_
_entity_poly.entity_id
_entity_poly.type
_entity_poly.pdbx_seq_one_letter_code
_entity_poly.pdbx_strand_id
1 'polypeptide(L)'
;MKIVVTGGAGFIGANFVHTLLEDHPDVDVVVLDKFTYAGNRASLTDVPAELAARLTVVEGDIADADLVDGVVADADAVVHFAAESHNDNSLLDPSPFIQTNLVGTFTLLEAVRRHKVRFHHISTDEVYGDLELDDPAKFTPTTPYNPSS
;
A
#
# COMPACT_ATOMS: atom_id res chain seq x y z
N MET A 1 11.76 -13.75 7.11
CA MET A 1 10.53 -13.57 6.29
C MET A 1 10.67 -12.25 5.54
N LYS A 2 10.32 -12.22 4.24
CA LYS A 2 10.43 -11.02 3.38
C LYS A 2 9.04 -10.45 3.10
N ILE A 3 8.81 -9.21 3.50
CA ILE A 3 7.53 -8.51 3.30
C ILE A 3 7.74 -7.34 2.35
N VAL A 4 6.95 -7.29 1.28
CA VAL A 4 6.88 -6.14 0.39
C VAL A 4 5.79 -5.20 0.90
N VAL A 5 6.14 -3.91 1.06
CA VAL A 5 5.21 -2.85 1.48
C VAL A 5 5.13 -1.82 0.37
N THR A 6 4.02 -1.78 -0.34
CA THR A 6 3.80 -0.76 -1.36
C THR A 6 3.23 0.50 -0.73
N GLY A 7 3.63 1.68 -1.19
CA GLY A 7 3.26 2.94 -0.54
C GLY A 7 3.90 3.14 0.83
N GLY A 8 5.03 2.44 1.07
CA GLY A 8 5.72 2.45 2.35
C GLY A 8 6.44 3.75 2.70
N ALA A 9 6.52 4.72 1.78
CA ALA A 9 7.02 6.06 2.05
C ALA A 9 5.90 7.08 2.37
N GLY A 10 4.63 6.67 2.28
CA GLY A 10 3.48 7.46 2.69
C GLY A 10 3.30 7.45 4.22
N PHE A 11 2.37 8.28 4.72
CA PHE A 11 2.17 8.48 6.16
C PHE A 11 1.87 7.17 6.91
N ILE A 12 0.88 6.41 6.48
CA ILE A 12 0.49 5.15 7.14
C ILE A 12 1.53 4.06 6.87
N GLY A 13 1.97 3.93 5.61
CA GLY A 13 2.91 2.90 5.20
C GLY A 13 4.26 3.01 5.91
N ALA A 14 4.80 4.21 6.08
CA ALA A 14 6.07 4.42 6.79
C ALA A 14 5.97 4.01 8.27
N ASN A 15 4.89 4.38 8.95
CA ASN A 15 4.66 3.94 10.34
C ASN A 15 4.57 2.41 10.43
N PHE A 16 3.91 1.76 9.47
CA PHE A 16 3.86 0.30 9.42
C PHE A 16 5.25 -0.31 9.21
N VAL A 17 6.07 0.27 8.33
CA VAL A 17 7.46 -0.18 8.09
C VAL A 17 8.30 -0.08 9.36
N HIS A 18 8.24 1.04 10.09
CA HIS A 18 8.95 1.20 11.35
C HIS A 18 8.51 0.16 12.38
N THR A 19 7.22 0.03 12.63
CA THR A 19 6.66 -0.96 13.58
C THR A 19 7.09 -2.38 13.20
N LEU A 20 7.05 -2.71 11.91
CA LEU A 20 7.42 -4.04 11.44
C LEU A 20 8.91 -4.36 11.68
N LEU A 21 9.79 -3.38 11.43
CA LEU A 21 11.22 -3.54 11.68
C LEU A 21 11.57 -3.60 13.17
N GLU A 22 10.87 -2.86 14.01
CA GLU A 22 11.09 -2.80 15.46
C GLU A 22 10.57 -4.06 16.18
N ASP A 23 9.34 -4.47 15.87
CA ASP A 23 8.66 -5.53 16.60
C ASP A 23 8.97 -6.95 16.07
N HIS A 24 9.47 -7.05 14.82
CA HIS A 24 9.68 -8.34 14.16
C HIS A 24 11.12 -8.48 13.64
N PRO A 25 12.07 -8.93 14.49
CA PRO A 25 13.50 -9.01 14.14
C PRO A 25 13.82 -9.98 12.99
N ASP A 26 12.93 -10.94 12.71
CA ASP A 26 13.12 -11.95 11.65
C ASP A 26 12.49 -11.52 10.30
N VAL A 27 12.08 -10.26 10.19
CA VAL A 27 11.45 -9.72 8.97
C VAL A 27 12.40 -8.79 8.24
N ASP A 28 12.60 -9.05 6.93
CA ASP A 28 13.18 -8.11 5.98
C ASP A 28 12.04 -7.39 5.24
N VAL A 29 12.18 -6.08 5.09
CA VAL A 29 11.16 -5.24 4.47
C VAL A 29 11.68 -4.67 3.15
N VAL A 30 10.88 -4.83 2.10
CA VAL A 30 11.10 -4.17 0.80
C VAL A 30 9.97 -3.15 0.60
N VAL A 31 10.31 -1.88 0.62
CA VAL A 31 9.37 -0.80 0.28
C VAL A 31 9.40 -0.59 -1.23
N LEU A 32 8.23 -0.63 -1.88
CA LEU A 32 8.01 -0.20 -3.25
C LEU A 32 7.17 1.07 -3.23
N ASP A 33 7.75 2.20 -3.65
CA ASP A 33 7.08 3.49 -3.65
C ASP A 33 7.47 4.33 -4.87
N LYS A 34 6.52 5.05 -5.44
CA LYS A 34 6.74 5.92 -6.59
C LYS A 34 7.27 7.30 -6.20
N PHE A 35 7.23 7.63 -4.89
CA PHE A 35 7.64 8.93 -4.34
C PHE A 35 6.96 10.12 -5.01
N THR A 36 5.64 10.03 -5.13
CA THR A 36 4.79 11.15 -5.54
C THR A 36 4.69 12.19 -4.42
N TYR A 37 3.73 13.11 -4.50
CA TYR A 37 3.52 14.15 -3.49
C TYR A 37 3.28 13.61 -2.06
N ALA A 38 2.77 12.38 -1.92
CA ALA A 38 2.48 11.74 -0.63
C ALA A 38 3.63 10.90 -0.06
N GLY A 39 4.60 10.51 -0.90
CA GLY A 39 5.75 9.71 -0.50
C GLY A 39 6.93 10.58 -0.07
N ASN A 40 7.40 10.41 1.16
CA ASN A 40 8.54 11.15 1.69
C ASN A 40 9.70 10.20 2.05
N ARG A 41 10.84 10.38 1.36
CA ARG A 41 12.06 9.60 1.65
C ARG A 41 12.54 9.77 3.09
N ALA A 42 12.37 10.96 3.67
CA ALA A 42 12.75 11.22 5.04
C ALA A 42 12.03 10.31 6.04
N SER A 43 10.78 9.91 5.75
CA SER A 43 10.02 8.99 6.60
C SER A 43 10.66 7.60 6.71
N LEU A 44 11.57 7.23 5.80
CA LEU A 44 12.30 5.96 5.80
C LEU A 44 13.77 6.11 6.24
N THR A 45 14.28 7.33 6.38
CA THR A 45 15.67 7.57 6.82
C THR A 45 15.83 7.60 8.33
N ASP A 46 14.73 7.78 9.07
CA ASP A 46 14.72 7.78 10.54
C ASP A 46 14.75 6.36 11.14
N VAL A 47 14.87 5.34 10.29
CA VAL A 47 15.05 3.95 10.73
C VAL A 47 16.41 3.84 11.45
N PRO A 48 16.46 3.30 12.67
CA PRO A 48 17.71 3.05 13.40
C PRO A 48 18.71 2.26 12.55
N ALA A 49 19.99 2.62 12.64
CA ALA A 49 21.05 2.03 11.79
C ALA A 49 21.13 0.49 11.87
N GLU A 50 20.85 -0.07 13.05
CA GLU A 50 20.78 -1.51 13.30
C GLU A 50 19.62 -2.21 12.57
N LEU A 51 18.54 -1.47 12.28
CA LEU A 51 17.38 -1.97 11.54
C LEU A 51 17.48 -1.72 10.04
N ALA A 52 18.25 -0.70 9.65
CA ALA A 52 18.39 -0.28 8.26
C ALA A 52 18.92 -1.39 7.33
N ALA A 53 19.71 -2.33 7.86
CA ALA A 53 20.21 -3.49 7.10
C ALA A 53 19.09 -4.43 6.61
N ARG A 54 17.90 -4.38 7.25
CA ARG A 54 16.70 -5.16 6.89
C ARG A 54 15.69 -4.40 6.04
N LEU A 55 16.00 -3.13 5.68
CA LEU A 55 15.14 -2.30 4.86
C LEU A 55 15.77 -2.12 3.46
N THR A 56 15.02 -2.50 2.44
CA THR A 56 15.34 -2.19 1.04
C THR A 56 14.29 -1.24 0.49
N VAL A 57 14.70 -0.17 -0.16
CA VAL A 57 13.79 0.79 -0.79
C VAL A 57 13.94 0.71 -2.31
N VAL A 58 12.84 0.42 -2.98
CA VAL A 58 12.72 0.36 -4.44
C VAL A 58 11.83 1.52 -4.88
N GLU A 59 12.37 2.42 -5.69
CA GLU A 59 11.58 3.46 -6.33
C GLU A 59 10.94 2.93 -7.60
N GLY A 60 9.61 2.98 -7.68
CA GLY A 60 8.90 2.52 -8.87
C GLY A 60 7.40 2.54 -8.75
N ASP A 61 6.75 2.36 -9.90
CA ASP A 61 5.29 2.35 -10.04
C ASP A 61 4.76 0.93 -9.89
N ILE A 62 3.72 0.74 -9.06
CA ILE A 62 3.02 -0.54 -8.94
C ILE A 62 2.31 -0.98 -10.22
N ALA A 63 2.14 -0.07 -11.18
CA ALA A 63 1.60 -0.39 -12.51
C ALA A 63 2.67 -0.94 -13.48
N ASP A 64 3.96 -0.92 -13.10
CA ASP A 64 5.04 -1.53 -13.87
C ASP A 64 5.10 -3.04 -13.58
N ALA A 65 4.61 -3.83 -14.53
CA ALA A 65 4.45 -5.28 -14.35
C ALA A 65 5.79 -6.02 -14.18
N ASP A 66 6.83 -5.60 -14.89
CA ASP A 66 8.15 -6.27 -14.81
C ASP A 66 8.83 -5.96 -13.48
N LEU A 67 8.75 -4.71 -13.02
CA LEU A 67 9.26 -4.29 -11.72
C LEU A 67 8.53 -5.02 -10.59
N VAL A 68 7.21 -5.02 -10.61
CA VAL A 68 6.36 -5.67 -9.61
C VAL A 68 6.62 -7.17 -9.56
N ASP A 69 6.71 -7.83 -10.69
CA ASP A 69 7.02 -9.26 -10.76
C ASP A 69 8.36 -9.57 -10.09
N GLY A 70 9.40 -8.78 -10.38
CA GLY A 70 10.72 -8.96 -9.77
C GLY A 70 10.74 -8.70 -8.26
N VAL A 71 9.99 -7.70 -7.78
CA VAL A 71 9.93 -7.37 -6.34
C VAL A 71 9.15 -8.42 -5.56
N VAL A 72 8.08 -8.98 -6.15
CA VAL A 72 7.16 -9.93 -5.49
C VAL A 72 7.68 -11.36 -5.52
N ALA A 73 8.52 -11.74 -6.50
CA ALA A 73 8.93 -13.12 -6.76
C ALA A 73 9.45 -13.90 -5.54
N ASP A 74 10.22 -13.22 -4.69
CA ASP A 74 10.86 -13.81 -3.50
C ASP A 74 10.20 -13.36 -2.18
N ALA A 75 9.02 -12.76 -2.25
CA ALA A 75 8.31 -12.29 -1.07
C ALA A 75 7.46 -13.38 -0.42
N ASP A 76 7.35 -13.33 0.91
CA ASP A 76 6.39 -14.15 1.67
C ASP A 76 5.01 -13.51 1.75
N ALA A 77 4.98 -12.16 1.76
CA ALA A 77 3.75 -11.40 1.78
C ALA A 77 3.93 -10.02 1.11
N VAL A 78 2.82 -9.48 0.61
CA VAL A 78 2.68 -8.09 0.16
C VAL A 78 1.63 -7.40 1.04
N VAL A 79 1.97 -6.22 1.59
CA VAL A 79 1.03 -5.32 2.25
C VAL A 79 0.91 -4.07 1.39
N HIS A 80 -0.29 -3.82 0.89
CA HIS A 80 -0.53 -2.83 -0.15
C HIS A 80 -1.20 -1.59 0.42
N PHE A 81 -0.40 -0.50 0.58
CA PHE A 81 -0.87 0.83 0.98
C PHE A 81 -0.87 1.83 -0.17
N ALA A 82 -0.17 1.54 -1.27
CA ALA A 82 -0.05 2.48 -2.38
C ALA A 82 -1.43 2.77 -3.00
N ALA A 83 -1.82 4.04 -3.00
CA ALA A 83 -3.06 4.51 -3.57
C ALA A 83 -3.00 6.01 -3.86
N GLU A 84 -3.75 6.47 -4.84
CA GLU A 84 -4.18 7.86 -4.92
C GLU A 84 -5.46 8.00 -4.09
N SER A 85 -5.43 8.85 -3.05
CA SER A 85 -6.49 8.95 -2.04
C SER A 85 -7.06 10.36 -1.85
N HIS A 86 -6.50 11.39 -2.50
CA HIS A 86 -6.98 12.76 -2.41
C HIS A 86 -8.12 13.01 -3.40
N ASN A 87 -9.37 12.89 -2.93
CA ASN A 87 -10.58 13.00 -3.75
C ASN A 87 -10.62 14.27 -4.62
N ASP A 88 -10.21 15.42 -4.09
CA ASP A 88 -10.20 16.69 -4.87
C ASP A 88 -9.31 16.60 -6.12
N ASN A 89 -8.20 15.88 -6.04
CA ASN A 89 -7.34 15.67 -7.20
C ASN A 89 -8.03 14.82 -8.28
N SER A 90 -8.90 13.88 -7.88
CA SER A 90 -9.62 13.04 -8.84
C SER A 90 -10.63 13.82 -9.68
N LEU A 91 -11.15 14.93 -9.13
CA LEU A 91 -12.06 15.81 -9.86
C LEU A 91 -11.34 16.66 -10.92
N LEU A 92 -10.04 16.89 -10.72
CA LEU A 92 -9.20 17.64 -11.67
C LEU A 92 -8.61 16.72 -12.74
N ASP A 93 -8.06 15.58 -12.34
CA ASP A 93 -7.52 14.55 -13.23
C ASP A 93 -7.71 13.16 -12.61
N PRO A 94 -8.64 12.36 -13.10
CA PRO A 94 -8.87 11.01 -12.62
C PRO A 94 -7.83 9.97 -13.10
N SER A 95 -6.99 10.32 -14.08
CA SER A 95 -6.07 9.37 -14.73
C SER A 95 -5.09 8.72 -13.75
N PRO A 96 -4.45 9.46 -12.81
CA PRO A 96 -3.59 8.85 -11.79
C PRO A 96 -4.31 7.84 -10.90
N PHE A 97 -5.60 8.09 -10.59
CA PHE A 97 -6.42 7.17 -9.76
C PHE A 97 -6.67 5.85 -10.49
N ILE A 98 -7.05 5.91 -11.76
CA ILE A 98 -7.22 4.70 -12.58
C ILE A 98 -5.89 3.94 -12.69
N GLN A 99 -4.80 4.66 -12.97
CA GLN A 99 -3.49 4.03 -13.14
C GLN A 99 -3.00 3.39 -11.85
N THR A 100 -3.10 4.07 -10.72
CA THR A 100 -2.60 3.57 -9.44
C THR A 100 -3.57 2.57 -8.81
N ASN A 101 -4.83 2.99 -8.59
CA ASN A 101 -5.75 2.20 -7.77
C ASN A 101 -6.34 1.00 -8.53
N LEU A 102 -6.48 1.10 -9.86
CA LEU A 102 -7.04 0.01 -10.65
C LEU A 102 -5.94 -0.83 -11.33
N VAL A 103 -5.14 -0.19 -12.20
CA VAL A 103 -4.10 -0.90 -12.98
C VAL A 103 -3.00 -1.41 -12.05
N GLY A 104 -2.50 -0.57 -11.13
CA GLY A 104 -1.45 -0.95 -10.18
C GLY A 104 -1.89 -2.08 -9.24
N THR A 105 -3.09 -2.00 -8.67
CA THR A 105 -3.63 -3.08 -7.82
C THR A 105 -3.82 -4.37 -8.62
N PHE A 106 -4.32 -4.29 -9.84
CA PHE A 106 -4.43 -5.46 -10.73
C PHE A 106 -3.07 -6.09 -11.02
N THR A 107 -2.05 -5.27 -11.31
CA THR A 107 -0.68 -5.75 -11.55
C THR A 107 -0.11 -6.50 -10.34
N LEU A 108 -0.30 -5.95 -9.12
CA LEU A 108 0.09 -6.63 -7.88
C LEU A 108 -0.65 -7.95 -7.68
N LEU A 109 -1.97 -7.99 -7.92
CA LEU A 109 -2.78 -9.19 -7.80
C LEU A 109 -2.33 -10.29 -8.76
N GLU A 110 -1.96 -9.94 -10.01
CA GLU A 110 -1.43 -10.92 -10.97
C GLU A 110 -0.05 -11.45 -10.54
N ALA A 111 0.83 -10.60 -10.00
CA ALA A 111 2.13 -11.03 -9.50
C ALA A 111 1.98 -11.96 -8.29
N VAL A 112 1.20 -11.58 -7.27
CA VAL A 112 1.01 -12.42 -6.07
C VAL A 112 0.30 -13.74 -6.40
N ARG A 113 -0.61 -13.75 -7.37
CA ARG A 113 -1.24 -14.97 -7.86
C ARG A 113 -0.23 -15.90 -8.53
N ARG A 114 0.67 -15.35 -9.36
CA ARG A 114 1.71 -16.09 -10.10
C ARG A 114 2.71 -16.73 -9.13
N HIS A 115 3.18 -15.95 -8.16
CA HIS A 115 4.20 -16.36 -7.19
C HIS A 115 3.62 -17.02 -5.94
N LYS A 116 2.27 -17.07 -5.79
CA LYS A 116 1.53 -17.64 -4.65
C LYS A 116 1.89 -16.94 -3.33
N VAL A 117 2.12 -15.63 -3.39
CA VAL A 117 2.44 -14.78 -2.25
C VAL A 117 1.16 -14.34 -1.54
N ARG A 118 1.19 -14.23 -0.22
CA ARG A 118 0.08 -13.68 0.55
C ARG A 118 -0.10 -12.19 0.24
N PHE A 119 -1.35 -11.76 0.06
CA PHE A 119 -1.67 -10.36 -0.22
C PHE A 119 -2.60 -9.79 0.85
N HIS A 120 -2.20 -8.66 1.44
CA HIS A 120 -3.00 -7.88 2.36
C HIS A 120 -3.26 -6.50 1.74
N HIS A 121 -4.49 -6.27 1.32
CA HIS A 121 -4.93 -4.99 0.74
C HIS A 121 -5.46 -4.08 1.84
N ILE A 122 -4.87 -2.89 1.98
CA ILE A 122 -5.38 -1.85 2.87
C ILE A 122 -6.41 -1.06 2.09
N SER A 123 -7.66 -1.26 2.45
CA SER A 123 -8.82 -0.60 1.84
C SER A 123 -9.21 0.66 2.63
N THR A 124 -10.39 1.18 2.38
CA THR A 124 -10.96 2.37 3.00
C THR A 124 -12.41 2.10 3.40
N ASP A 125 -12.94 2.83 4.38
CA ASP A 125 -14.35 2.84 4.75
C ASP A 125 -15.25 3.45 3.67
N GLU A 126 -14.70 4.29 2.80
CA GLU A 126 -15.40 4.85 1.63
C GLU A 126 -16.09 3.79 0.74
N VAL A 127 -15.59 2.54 0.79
CA VAL A 127 -16.22 1.43 0.04
C VAL A 127 -17.62 1.09 0.52
N TYR A 128 -17.98 1.50 1.76
CA TYR A 128 -19.30 1.26 2.33
C TYR A 128 -20.30 2.39 2.06
N GLY A 129 -19.82 3.55 1.62
CA GLY A 129 -20.63 4.75 1.37
C GLY A 129 -20.79 5.64 2.60
N ASP A 130 -21.92 6.34 2.67
CA ASP A 130 -22.18 7.33 3.71
C ASP A 130 -23.16 6.81 4.76
N LEU A 131 -23.06 7.37 5.96
CA LEU A 131 -24.04 7.28 7.02
C LEU A 131 -24.55 8.69 7.34
N GLU A 132 -25.82 8.83 7.66
CA GLU A 132 -26.35 10.07 8.18
C GLU A 132 -25.67 10.42 9.51
N LEU A 133 -25.49 11.72 9.78
CA LEU A 133 -24.76 12.18 10.99
C LEU A 133 -25.39 11.69 12.31
N ASP A 134 -26.72 11.51 12.29
CA ASP A 134 -27.49 11.07 13.46
C ASP A 134 -27.76 9.55 13.45
N ASP A 135 -27.25 8.82 12.48
CA ASP A 135 -27.43 7.36 12.40
C ASP A 135 -26.57 6.68 13.46
N PRO A 136 -27.14 5.91 14.38
CA PRO A 136 -26.37 5.13 15.35
C PRO A 136 -25.65 3.93 14.73
N ALA A 137 -25.94 3.58 13.48
CA ALA A 137 -25.32 2.46 12.77
C ALA A 137 -23.82 2.68 12.58
N LYS A 138 -23.10 1.59 12.45
CA LYS A 138 -21.67 1.56 12.10
C LYS A 138 -21.45 0.55 10.99
N PHE A 139 -20.46 0.82 10.16
CA PHE A 139 -19.99 -0.17 9.20
C PHE A 139 -19.44 -1.41 9.89
N THR A 140 -19.72 -2.56 9.31
CA THR A 140 -19.25 -3.86 9.77
C THR A 140 -18.65 -4.62 8.59
N PRO A 141 -17.89 -5.69 8.81
CA PRO A 141 -17.36 -6.50 7.71
C PRO A 141 -18.42 -7.13 6.80
N THR A 142 -19.68 -7.14 7.23
CA THR A 142 -20.82 -7.66 6.46
C THR A 142 -21.67 -6.57 5.81
N THR A 143 -21.33 -5.29 6.02
CA THR A 143 -21.99 -4.18 5.34
C THR A 143 -21.76 -4.28 3.83
N PRO A 144 -22.79 -4.21 3.00
CA PRO A 144 -22.64 -4.21 1.55
C PRO A 144 -21.80 -3.01 1.06
N TYR A 145 -21.00 -3.21 0.02
CA TYR A 145 -20.30 -2.11 -0.64
C TYR A 145 -21.31 -1.21 -1.37
N ASN A 146 -21.22 0.08 -1.12
CA ASN A 146 -22.09 1.10 -1.71
C ASN A 146 -21.36 2.45 -1.78
N PRO A 147 -20.20 2.55 -2.47
CA PRO A 147 -19.42 3.79 -2.51
C PRO A 147 -20.24 4.93 -3.11
N SER A 148 -20.11 6.12 -2.52
CA SER A 148 -20.80 7.35 -2.94
C SER A 148 -19.89 8.34 -3.65
N SER A 149 -18.59 8.15 -3.58
CA SER A 149 -17.58 9.00 -4.24
C SER A 149 -16.99 8.38 -5.49
#